data_1152883aa12d93ba99dd642238307ed9
#
_entry.id   1152883aa12d93ba99dd642238307ed9
#
_cell.length_a   1.000
_cell.length_b   1.000
_cell.length_c   1.000
_cell.angle_alpha   90.00
_cell.angle_beta   90.00
_cell.angle_gamma   90.00
#
_symmetry.space_group_name_H-M   'P 1'
#
loop_
_entity.id
_entity.type
_entity.pdbx_description
1 polymer ?
#
loop_
_entity_poly.entity_id
_entity_poly.type
_entity_poly.pdbx_seq_one_letter_code
_entity_poly.pdbx_strand_id
1 'polypeptide(L)'
;MTTSAITRVPSEPVTPEHDHASHTPVKLSPEFLEKYENSESPLNPMGMFVFYRTYSRFSNKLGRREALFDSMHNTKQVLSGRTLWIGGGENHVAEKYPLANYNCSFTAIQEWNDLADLFYLLLVGTGVGFKCTPEMAAKLPPIRANVEVLHDDYKPSPPEKRLETTKWIDLEQGYAKVYIGDSKEAWVEALRLFLDILTKHEYEHIKTIKFDYNSVRPRGERLKTFGGTASGPEPLMEMFEGFHKVLTNQIDASLEPLQRAHGGYYNVRPIHILDMGNLIGNNVVVGGVRRTAEIFLMGSEDYETLLAKYAINGLWTDEQFQAHERLGSQLEAVGKKPDWWDTLTLE
;
A
#
# COMPACT_ATOMS: atom_id res chain seq x y z
N MET A 1 -30.79 18.03 36.34
CA MET A 1 -30.78 17.08 35.23
C MET A 1 -29.34 16.59 35.11
N THR A 2 -29.09 15.39 35.53
CA THR A 2 -27.80 14.78 35.83
C THR A 2 -27.12 14.28 34.58
N THR A 3 -25.97 14.87 34.25
CA THR A 3 -25.08 14.43 33.18
C THR A 3 -24.27 13.24 33.69
N SER A 4 -24.53 12.07 33.14
CA SER A 4 -23.77 10.84 33.39
C SER A 4 -22.42 10.91 32.70
N ALA A 5 -21.35 11.01 33.48
CA ALA A 5 -19.98 10.89 33.03
C ALA A 5 -19.69 9.39 32.71
N ILE A 6 -19.39 9.10 31.45
CA ILE A 6 -18.87 7.78 31.06
C ILE A 6 -17.41 7.73 31.49
N THR A 7 -17.15 7.02 32.57
CA THR A 7 -15.80 6.71 33.03
C THR A 7 -15.17 5.69 32.05
N ARG A 8 -14.15 6.10 31.32
CA ARG A 8 -13.31 5.16 30.55
C ARG A 8 -12.53 4.33 31.56
N VAL A 9 -12.81 3.04 31.58
CA VAL A 9 -11.95 2.04 32.23
C VAL A 9 -10.69 1.90 31.34
N PRO A 10 -9.48 2.03 31.92
CA PRO A 10 -8.26 1.70 31.18
C PRO A 10 -8.29 0.19 30.87
N SER A 11 -8.32 -0.17 29.60
CA SER A 11 -8.09 -1.54 29.18
C SER A 11 -6.60 -1.86 29.42
N GLU A 12 -6.30 -2.63 30.42
CA GLU A 12 -5.00 -3.31 30.49
C GLU A 12 -4.80 -4.11 29.21
N PRO A 13 -3.57 -4.13 28.65
CA PRO A 13 -3.29 -4.96 27.51
C PRO A 13 -3.50 -6.42 27.93
N VAL A 14 -4.56 -7.05 27.44
CA VAL A 14 -4.75 -8.50 27.50
C VAL A 14 -3.64 -9.08 26.62
N THR A 15 -2.53 -9.44 27.21
CA THR A 15 -1.61 -10.40 26.62
C THR A 15 -2.37 -11.70 26.52
N PRO A 16 -2.68 -12.23 25.33
CA PRO A 16 -3.17 -13.58 25.24
C PRO A 16 -2.05 -14.48 25.73
N GLU A 17 -2.23 -15.14 26.86
CA GLU A 17 -1.51 -16.38 27.15
C GLU A 17 -1.88 -17.35 26.02
N HIS A 18 -1.11 -17.31 24.95
CA HIS A 18 -1.10 -18.39 24.01
C HIS A 18 -0.48 -19.57 24.74
N ASP A 19 -1.36 -20.42 25.23
CA ASP A 19 -1.03 -21.79 25.52
C ASP A 19 -0.33 -22.32 24.26
N HIS A 20 0.99 -22.34 24.27
CA HIS A 20 1.80 -22.99 23.26
C HIS A 20 1.53 -24.49 23.38
N ALA A 21 0.32 -24.90 23.01
CA ALA A 21 0.08 -26.28 22.66
C ALA A 21 1.16 -26.59 21.62
N SER A 22 2.13 -27.38 22.04
CA SER A 22 3.26 -27.81 21.23
C SER A 22 2.69 -28.42 19.95
N HIS A 23 2.55 -27.61 18.92
CA HIS A 23 2.30 -28.09 17.59
C HIS A 23 3.52 -28.87 17.16
N THR A 24 3.57 -30.12 17.57
CA THR A 24 4.53 -31.07 17.02
C THR A 24 4.28 -31.05 15.52
N PRO A 25 5.23 -30.59 14.70
CA PRO A 25 5.01 -30.52 13.27
C PRO A 25 4.69 -31.95 12.83
N VAL A 26 3.47 -32.16 12.29
CA VAL A 26 3.09 -33.47 11.76
C VAL A 26 4.05 -33.76 10.62
N LYS A 27 5.03 -34.60 10.85
CA LYS A 27 5.97 -35.06 9.83
C LYS A 27 5.22 -36.01 8.89
N LEU A 28 5.35 -35.77 7.59
CA LEU A 28 4.93 -36.76 6.60
C LEU A 28 5.77 -38.02 6.79
N SER A 29 5.15 -39.20 6.57
CA SER A 29 5.90 -40.45 6.74
C SER A 29 7.03 -40.55 5.72
N PRO A 30 8.14 -41.21 6.06
CA PRO A 30 9.24 -41.44 5.11
C PRO A 30 8.79 -42.07 3.79
N GLU A 31 7.85 -43.02 3.87
CA GLU A 31 7.32 -43.70 2.69
C GLU A 31 6.53 -42.76 1.77
N PHE A 32 5.78 -41.81 2.37
CA PHE A 32 5.09 -40.78 1.59
C PHE A 32 6.08 -39.85 0.91
N LEU A 33 7.13 -39.44 1.60
CA LEU A 33 8.18 -38.59 1.05
C LEU A 33 8.92 -39.25 -0.10
N GLU A 34 9.33 -40.51 0.09
CA GLU A 34 10.03 -41.30 -0.94
C GLU A 34 9.19 -41.50 -2.20
N LYS A 35 7.87 -41.70 -2.03
CA LYS A 35 6.94 -41.85 -3.15
C LYS A 35 6.87 -40.62 -4.06
N TYR A 36 7.00 -39.42 -3.49
CA TYR A 36 6.79 -38.17 -4.24
C TYR A 36 8.08 -37.38 -4.49
N GLU A 37 9.19 -37.73 -3.84
CA GLU A 37 10.47 -37.01 -3.97
C GLU A 37 10.97 -36.96 -5.40
N ASN A 38 10.75 -38.03 -6.17
CA ASN A 38 11.17 -38.14 -7.54
C ASN A 38 10.00 -38.06 -8.55
N SER A 39 8.81 -37.66 -8.08
CA SER A 39 7.67 -37.50 -8.98
C SER A 39 7.83 -36.24 -9.84
N GLU A 40 7.39 -36.32 -11.10
CA GLU A 40 7.33 -35.16 -11.96
C GLU A 40 6.41 -34.09 -11.35
N SER A 41 6.80 -32.83 -11.50
CA SER A 41 5.98 -31.73 -11.05
C SER A 41 4.62 -31.73 -11.75
N PRO A 42 3.49 -31.59 -11.04
CA PRO A 42 2.18 -31.46 -11.65
C PRO A 42 2.01 -30.15 -12.41
N LEU A 43 2.96 -29.21 -12.29
CA LEU A 43 2.94 -27.94 -12.97
C LEU A 43 3.55 -28.08 -14.38
N ASN A 44 2.90 -27.46 -15.36
CA ASN A 44 3.49 -27.29 -16.68
C ASN A 44 4.73 -26.35 -16.63
N PRO A 45 5.53 -26.25 -17.70
CA PRO A 45 6.75 -25.43 -17.71
C PRO A 45 6.51 -23.97 -17.30
N MET A 46 5.39 -23.38 -17.70
CA MET A 46 5.02 -22.01 -17.30
C MET A 46 4.69 -21.95 -15.80
N GLY A 47 3.94 -22.91 -15.28
CA GLY A 47 3.65 -23.02 -13.86
C GLY A 47 4.90 -23.19 -13.02
N MET A 48 5.86 -24.02 -13.48
CA MET A 48 7.17 -24.17 -12.84
C MET A 48 7.97 -22.87 -12.85
N PHE A 49 7.99 -22.16 -13.97
CA PHE A 49 8.65 -20.86 -14.07
C PHE A 49 8.04 -19.86 -13.06
N VAL A 50 6.71 -19.77 -13.00
CA VAL A 50 6.01 -18.90 -12.03
C VAL A 50 6.32 -19.32 -10.60
N PHE A 51 6.34 -20.63 -10.30
CA PHE A 51 6.68 -21.13 -8.98
C PHE A 51 8.11 -20.68 -8.57
N TYR A 52 9.10 -20.95 -9.38
CA TYR A 52 10.49 -20.60 -9.06
C TYR A 52 10.73 -19.10 -9.01
N ARG A 53 10.08 -18.34 -9.86
CA ARG A 53 10.18 -16.87 -9.86
C ARG A 53 9.53 -16.24 -8.64
N THR A 54 8.38 -16.77 -8.21
CA THR A 54 7.44 -16.07 -7.32
C THR A 54 7.37 -16.70 -5.95
N TYR A 55 7.34 -18.01 -5.84
CA TYR A 55 7.01 -18.73 -4.60
C TYR A 55 8.22 -19.45 -3.97
N SER A 56 9.15 -19.91 -4.79
CA SER A 56 10.35 -20.61 -4.33
C SER A 56 11.30 -19.68 -3.58
N ARG A 57 11.72 -20.07 -2.40
CA ARG A 57 12.66 -19.33 -1.56
C ARG A 57 14.01 -20.02 -1.52
N PHE A 58 15.03 -19.26 -1.13
CA PHE A 58 16.32 -19.86 -0.82
C PHE A 58 16.28 -20.40 0.61
N SER A 59 16.44 -21.70 0.79
CA SER A 59 16.57 -22.32 2.09
C SER A 59 18.06 -22.43 2.46
N ASN A 60 18.44 -21.82 3.55
CA ASN A 60 19.81 -21.93 4.07
C ASN A 60 20.13 -23.38 4.49
N LYS A 61 19.13 -24.11 4.99
CA LYS A 61 19.25 -25.52 5.38
C LYS A 61 19.53 -26.43 4.20
N LEU A 62 18.89 -26.18 3.06
CA LEU A 62 19.06 -26.97 1.85
C LEU A 62 20.21 -26.47 0.97
N GLY A 63 20.74 -25.27 1.21
CA GLY A 63 21.75 -24.63 0.38
C GLY A 63 21.28 -24.30 -1.04
N ARG A 64 19.98 -24.38 -1.32
CA ARG A 64 19.36 -24.15 -2.63
C ARG A 64 17.99 -23.51 -2.51
N ARG A 65 17.40 -23.10 -3.66
CA ARG A 65 15.99 -22.72 -3.70
C ARG A 65 15.09 -23.94 -3.46
N GLU A 66 13.97 -23.70 -2.79
CA GLU A 66 12.93 -24.70 -2.59
C GLU A 66 12.37 -25.17 -3.94
N ALA A 67 12.26 -26.48 -4.11
CA ALA A 67 11.44 -27.07 -5.14
C ALA A 67 9.96 -27.05 -4.72
N LEU A 68 9.05 -27.28 -5.67
CA LEU A 68 7.61 -27.36 -5.35
C LEU A 68 7.34 -28.40 -4.25
N PHE A 69 8.03 -29.52 -4.30
CA PHE A 69 7.92 -30.59 -3.29
C PHE A 69 8.32 -30.12 -1.88
N ASP A 70 9.39 -29.34 -1.75
CA ASP A 70 9.80 -28.78 -0.44
C ASP A 70 8.70 -27.89 0.15
N SER A 71 8.09 -27.06 -0.67
CA SER A 71 6.99 -26.19 -0.27
C SER A 71 5.73 -26.99 0.10
N MET A 72 5.39 -28.03 -0.66
CA MET A 72 4.27 -28.93 -0.38
C MET A 72 4.53 -29.75 0.91
N HIS A 73 5.75 -30.19 1.13
CA HIS A 73 6.14 -30.92 2.32
C HIS A 73 5.94 -30.06 3.59
N ASN A 74 6.34 -28.78 3.54
CA ASN A 74 6.19 -27.84 4.64
C ASN A 74 4.71 -27.53 4.94
N THR A 75 3.86 -27.45 3.92
CA THR A 75 2.44 -27.13 4.06
C THR A 75 1.52 -28.35 4.17
N LYS A 76 2.02 -29.55 3.83
CA LYS A 76 1.30 -30.84 3.82
C LYS A 76 0.09 -30.91 2.89
N GLN A 77 -0.06 -29.95 2.00
CA GLN A 77 -1.15 -29.89 1.03
C GLN A 77 -0.70 -29.17 -0.24
N VAL A 78 -1.36 -29.47 -1.35
CA VAL A 78 -1.28 -28.63 -2.56
C VAL A 78 -2.22 -27.46 -2.35
N LEU A 79 -1.67 -26.34 -1.92
CA LEU A 79 -2.43 -25.16 -1.54
C LEU A 79 -2.36 -24.09 -2.63
N SER A 80 -3.22 -23.07 -2.51
CA SER A 80 -3.13 -21.89 -3.35
C SER A 80 -1.75 -21.25 -3.27
N GLY A 81 -1.34 -20.55 -4.31
CA GLY A 81 -0.04 -19.86 -4.33
C GLY A 81 0.21 -19.00 -3.10
N ARG A 82 -0.84 -18.36 -2.56
CA ARG A 82 -0.73 -17.58 -1.33
C ARG A 82 -0.31 -18.42 -0.14
N THR A 83 -0.98 -19.53 0.10
CA THR A 83 -0.68 -20.40 1.25
C THR A 83 0.70 -21.03 1.13
N LEU A 84 1.12 -21.45 -0.08
CA LEU A 84 2.50 -21.89 -0.34
C LEU A 84 3.50 -20.79 -0.03
N TRP A 85 3.15 -19.55 -0.35
CA TRP A 85 4.04 -18.42 -0.19
C TRP A 85 4.20 -17.96 1.27
N ILE A 86 3.13 -17.96 2.06
CA ILE A 86 3.16 -17.47 3.46
C ILE A 86 3.31 -18.61 4.48
N GLY A 87 2.76 -19.78 4.21
CA GLY A 87 2.78 -20.93 5.13
C GLY A 87 3.94 -21.88 4.92
N GLY A 88 4.63 -21.80 3.78
CA GLY A 88 5.79 -22.64 3.48
C GLY A 88 7.12 -21.99 3.87
N GLY A 89 8.13 -22.84 4.08
CA GLY A 89 9.52 -22.40 4.30
C GLY A 89 9.87 -21.99 5.73
N GLU A 90 11.12 -21.64 5.92
CA GLU A 90 11.75 -21.34 7.22
C GLU A 90 11.48 -19.90 7.71
N ASN A 91 10.82 -19.06 6.92
CA ASN A 91 10.74 -17.63 7.20
C ASN A 91 9.55 -17.20 8.05
N HIS A 92 8.67 -18.15 8.43
CA HIS A 92 7.54 -17.94 9.34
C HIS A 92 6.70 -16.68 9.01
N VAL A 93 6.43 -16.46 7.69
CA VAL A 93 5.74 -15.24 7.23
C VAL A 93 4.36 -15.13 7.83
N ALA A 94 3.61 -16.25 7.93
CA ALA A 94 2.26 -16.26 8.48
C ALA A 94 2.23 -15.89 9.98
N GLU A 95 3.27 -16.24 10.72
CA GLU A 95 3.40 -15.90 12.14
C GLU A 95 3.83 -14.44 12.32
N LYS A 96 4.84 -14.03 11.57
CA LYS A 96 5.38 -12.67 11.65
C LYS A 96 4.42 -11.60 11.08
N TYR A 97 3.65 -11.97 10.06
CA TYR A 97 2.72 -11.07 9.36
C TYR A 97 1.34 -11.72 9.20
N PRO A 98 0.55 -11.83 10.29
CA PRO A 98 -0.75 -12.52 10.25
C PRO A 98 -1.71 -11.97 9.18
N LEU A 99 -1.67 -10.66 8.92
CA LEU A 99 -2.52 -10.02 7.90
C LEU A 99 -2.19 -10.50 6.48
N ALA A 100 -0.97 -11.00 6.23
CA ALA A 100 -0.62 -11.59 4.93
C ALA A 100 -1.45 -12.86 4.59
N ASN A 101 -2.13 -13.47 5.56
CA ASN A 101 -3.02 -14.61 5.34
C ASN A 101 -4.31 -14.22 4.60
N TYR A 102 -4.72 -12.96 4.68
CA TYR A 102 -5.93 -12.47 4.05
C TYR A 102 -5.67 -12.03 2.61
N ASN A 103 -6.59 -12.39 1.71
CA ASN A 103 -6.49 -11.98 0.31
C ASN A 103 -7.01 -10.56 0.09
N CYS A 104 -8.01 -10.17 0.86
CA CYS A 104 -8.70 -8.90 0.74
C CYS A 104 -8.84 -8.23 2.10
N SER A 105 -8.80 -6.93 2.09
CA SER A 105 -9.04 -6.07 3.24
C SER A 105 -9.81 -4.82 2.81
N PHE A 106 -10.25 -4.05 3.77
CA PHE A 106 -10.98 -2.83 3.52
C PHE A 106 -10.66 -1.80 4.60
N THR A 107 -10.57 -0.53 4.19
CA THR A 107 -10.48 0.60 5.11
C THR A 107 -11.39 1.74 4.63
N ALA A 108 -11.87 2.54 5.57
CA ALA A 108 -12.61 3.76 5.28
C ALA A 108 -11.76 4.94 5.74
N ILE A 109 -11.49 5.89 4.85
CA ILE A 109 -10.61 7.02 5.16
C ILE A 109 -11.40 8.04 6.00
N GLN A 110 -11.21 7.99 7.31
CA GLN A 110 -11.84 8.86 8.31
C GLN A 110 -10.83 9.78 8.99
N GLU A 111 -9.57 9.37 8.99
CA GLU A 111 -8.43 10.15 9.46
C GLU A 111 -7.22 9.93 8.54
N TRP A 112 -6.24 10.81 8.59
CA TRP A 112 -5.08 10.75 7.68
C TRP A 112 -4.25 9.48 7.84
N ASN A 113 -4.20 8.90 9.03
CA ASN A 113 -3.47 7.66 9.29
C ASN A 113 -4.09 6.44 8.60
N ASP A 114 -5.34 6.49 8.17
CA ASP A 114 -5.96 5.40 7.39
C ASP A 114 -5.26 5.19 6.03
N LEU A 115 -4.63 6.23 5.45
CA LEU A 115 -3.77 6.08 4.27
C LEU A 115 -2.49 5.30 4.58
N ALA A 116 -1.94 5.45 5.77
CA ALA A 116 -0.78 4.65 6.19
C ALA A 116 -1.19 3.19 6.47
N ASP A 117 -2.39 2.95 6.96
CA ASP A 117 -2.93 1.60 7.12
C ASP A 117 -3.22 0.95 5.76
N LEU A 118 -3.76 1.69 4.79
CA LEU A 118 -3.86 1.26 3.38
C LEU A 118 -2.49 0.82 2.85
N PHE A 119 -1.45 1.63 3.06
CA PHE A 119 -0.10 1.32 2.62
C PHE A 119 0.43 0.02 3.26
N TYR A 120 0.26 -0.14 4.57
CA TYR A 120 0.69 -1.35 5.26
C TYR A 120 -0.02 -2.61 4.74
N LEU A 121 -1.34 -2.56 4.57
CA LEU A 121 -2.13 -3.66 4.06
C LEU A 121 -1.69 -4.09 2.67
N LEU A 122 -1.40 -3.14 1.79
CA LEU A 122 -0.86 -3.42 0.46
C LEU A 122 0.55 -4.02 0.53
N LEU A 123 1.43 -3.50 1.40
CA LEU A 123 2.79 -4.01 1.59
C LEU A 123 2.83 -5.43 2.14
N VAL A 124 1.87 -5.84 2.96
CA VAL A 124 1.73 -7.25 3.37
C VAL A 124 1.00 -8.10 2.32
N GLY A 125 0.56 -7.48 1.24
CA GLY A 125 0.08 -8.13 0.02
C GLY A 125 -1.40 -8.52 0.04
N THR A 126 -2.24 -7.83 0.78
CA THR A 126 -3.70 -7.94 0.60
C THR A 126 -4.15 -7.05 -0.56
N GLY A 127 -5.23 -7.40 -1.23
CA GLY A 127 -5.97 -6.46 -2.06
C GLY A 127 -6.81 -5.57 -1.14
N VAL A 128 -6.81 -4.26 -1.34
CA VAL A 128 -7.46 -3.34 -0.41
C VAL A 128 -8.57 -2.56 -1.09
N GLY A 129 -9.78 -2.66 -0.53
CA GLY A 129 -10.84 -1.69 -0.78
C GLY A 129 -10.67 -0.48 0.13
N PHE A 130 -10.73 0.74 -0.40
CA PHE A 130 -10.74 1.92 0.44
C PHE A 130 -11.86 2.88 0.02
N LYS A 131 -12.45 3.55 1.01
CA LYS A 131 -13.63 4.38 0.81
C LYS A 131 -13.38 5.79 1.28
N CYS A 132 -13.75 6.77 0.44
CA CYS A 132 -13.89 8.15 0.84
C CYS A 132 -15.08 8.78 0.10
N THR A 133 -16.09 9.23 0.86
CA THR A 133 -17.20 9.99 0.29
C THR A 133 -16.99 11.49 0.54
N PRO A 134 -17.73 12.38 -0.13
CA PRO A 134 -17.64 13.82 0.14
C PRO A 134 -17.83 14.17 1.62
N GLU A 135 -18.75 13.49 2.32
CA GLU A 135 -19.00 13.71 3.74
C GLU A 135 -17.83 13.20 4.63
N MET A 136 -17.12 12.19 4.18
CA MET A 136 -15.93 11.68 4.86
C MET A 136 -14.76 12.63 4.64
N ALA A 137 -14.50 13.04 3.41
CA ALA A 137 -13.46 13.99 3.07
C ALA A 137 -13.64 15.33 3.82
N ALA A 138 -14.88 15.82 3.93
CA ALA A 138 -15.20 17.04 4.65
C ALA A 138 -14.93 16.98 6.18
N LYS A 139 -14.80 15.77 6.74
CA LYS A 139 -14.48 15.56 8.17
C LYS A 139 -12.99 15.41 8.44
N LEU A 140 -12.19 15.17 7.40
CA LEU A 140 -10.74 15.10 7.55
C LEU A 140 -10.19 16.45 8.05
N PRO A 141 -9.26 16.45 8.99
CA PRO A 141 -8.55 17.68 9.35
C PRO A 141 -7.90 18.29 8.10
N PRO A 142 -7.97 19.63 7.96
CA PRO A 142 -7.32 20.30 6.83
C PRO A 142 -5.83 20.01 6.80
N ILE A 143 -5.25 19.97 5.59
CA ILE A 143 -3.86 19.61 5.32
C ILE A 143 -3.09 20.78 4.73
N ARG A 144 -1.80 20.92 5.08
CA ARG A 144 -0.94 21.97 4.54
C ARG A 144 -0.39 21.59 3.18
N ALA A 145 -0.42 22.53 2.24
CA ALA A 145 0.22 22.40 0.92
C ALA A 145 1.52 23.21 0.79
N ASN A 146 1.89 23.98 1.83
CA ASN A 146 3.01 24.90 1.83
C ASN A 146 4.29 24.33 2.48
N VAL A 147 4.41 23.02 2.55
CA VAL A 147 5.59 22.32 3.05
C VAL A 147 6.35 21.78 1.85
N GLU A 148 7.60 22.22 1.68
CA GLU A 148 8.47 21.76 0.62
C GLU A 148 8.94 20.32 0.90
N VAL A 149 8.97 19.49 -0.14
CA VAL A 149 9.46 18.10 -0.07
C VAL A 149 10.76 18.01 -0.86
N LEU A 150 11.83 17.60 -0.20
CA LEU A 150 13.16 17.43 -0.78
C LEU A 150 13.66 16.00 -0.57
N HIS A 151 14.52 15.55 -1.47
CA HIS A 151 15.16 14.25 -1.41
C HIS A 151 16.68 14.41 -1.41
N ASP A 152 17.36 13.66 -0.53
CA ASP A 152 18.82 13.57 -0.56
C ASP A 152 19.27 12.68 -1.72
N ASP A 153 20.48 12.92 -2.19
CA ASP A 153 21.14 12.02 -3.13
C ASP A 153 21.26 10.63 -2.53
N TYR A 154 20.70 9.63 -3.23
CA TYR A 154 20.73 8.26 -2.76
C TYR A 154 22.12 7.64 -2.87
N LYS A 155 22.65 7.20 -1.73
CA LYS A 155 23.90 6.45 -1.62
C LYS A 155 23.66 5.26 -0.70
N PRO A 156 23.47 4.04 -1.24
CA PRO A 156 23.05 2.89 -0.44
C PRO A 156 24.07 2.55 0.65
N SER A 157 23.59 2.48 1.88
CA SER A 157 24.38 2.02 3.01
C SER A 157 24.60 0.49 2.93
N PRO A 158 25.78 0.01 3.41
CA PRO A 158 25.99 -1.42 3.59
C PRO A 158 24.91 -2.04 4.49
N PRO A 159 24.50 -3.32 4.27
CA PRO A 159 23.38 -3.94 4.99
C PRO A 159 23.47 -3.84 6.51
N GLU A 160 24.68 -3.95 7.06
CA GLU A 160 24.94 -3.90 8.51
C GLU A 160 24.79 -2.50 9.14
N LYS A 161 24.71 -1.45 8.31
CA LYS A 161 24.55 -0.05 8.74
C LYS A 161 23.17 0.50 8.47
N ARG A 162 22.27 -0.28 7.84
CA ARG A 162 20.92 0.18 7.52
C ARG A 162 20.07 0.30 8.76
N LEU A 163 19.30 1.36 8.84
CA LEU A 163 18.27 1.52 9.85
C LEU A 163 17.12 0.55 9.53
N GLU A 164 16.59 -0.12 10.53
CA GLU A 164 15.40 -0.98 10.39
C GLU A 164 14.11 -0.15 10.52
N THR A 165 14.12 0.90 11.34
CA THR A 165 13.01 1.81 11.59
C THR A 165 13.32 3.19 11.05
N THR A 166 12.29 3.95 10.68
CA THR A 166 12.42 5.35 10.29
C THR A 166 12.79 6.20 11.52
N LYS A 167 13.68 7.15 11.32
CA LYS A 167 14.07 8.15 12.31
C LYS A 167 13.94 9.53 11.72
N TRP A 168 13.68 10.52 12.55
CA TRP A 168 13.63 11.89 12.10
C TRP A 168 14.23 12.83 13.14
N ILE A 169 14.63 13.99 12.66
CA ILE A 169 15.20 15.06 13.47
C ILE A 169 14.51 16.35 13.06
N ASP A 170 13.94 17.06 14.03
CA ASP A 170 13.49 18.42 13.87
C ASP A 170 14.73 19.32 13.99
N LEU A 171 15.15 19.86 12.86
CA LEU A 171 16.24 20.80 12.78
C LEU A 171 15.67 22.20 12.99
N GLU A 172 16.44 23.06 13.65
CA GLU A 172 16.06 24.46 13.83
C GLU A 172 15.75 25.13 12.48
N GLN A 173 14.95 26.21 12.49
CA GLN A 173 14.54 27.01 11.32
C GLN A 173 13.45 26.38 10.43
N GLY A 174 12.67 25.46 10.97
CA GLY A 174 11.53 24.89 10.24
C GLY A 174 11.89 23.79 9.24
N TYR A 175 12.98 23.10 9.48
CA TYR A 175 13.52 22.06 8.63
C TYR A 175 13.50 20.70 9.36
N ALA A 176 12.85 19.72 8.79
CA ALA A 176 12.86 18.35 9.28
C ALA A 176 13.65 17.42 8.35
N LYS A 177 14.48 16.55 8.91
CA LYS A 177 15.17 15.50 8.16
C LYS A 177 14.67 14.14 8.59
N VAL A 178 14.23 13.31 7.62
CA VAL A 178 13.66 11.99 7.83
C VAL A 178 14.58 10.94 7.21
N TYR A 179 15.08 10.04 8.03
CA TYR A 179 15.93 8.91 7.63
C TYR A 179 15.06 7.67 7.51
N ILE A 180 14.80 7.21 6.31
CA ILE A 180 13.89 6.09 6.04
C ILE A 180 14.60 4.76 6.29
N GLY A 181 13.98 3.90 7.10
CA GLY A 181 14.50 2.57 7.40
C GLY A 181 14.22 1.54 6.29
N ASP A 182 14.93 0.40 6.37
CA ASP A 182 14.88 -0.68 5.37
C ASP A 182 13.85 -1.78 5.73
N SER A 183 12.64 -1.37 6.10
CA SER A 183 11.52 -2.27 6.36
C SER A 183 10.21 -1.66 5.87
N LYS A 184 9.19 -2.49 5.65
CA LYS A 184 7.86 -1.99 5.27
C LYS A 184 7.22 -1.19 6.39
N GLU A 185 7.45 -1.57 7.63
CA GLU A 185 7.02 -0.82 8.82
C GLU A 185 7.62 0.58 8.83
N ALA A 186 8.91 0.70 8.51
CA ALA A 186 9.60 1.97 8.43
C ALA A 186 9.05 2.87 7.29
N TRP A 187 8.66 2.30 6.17
CA TRP A 187 8.05 3.05 5.08
C TRP A 187 6.67 3.59 5.46
N VAL A 188 5.86 2.76 6.14
CA VAL A 188 4.56 3.19 6.68
C VAL A 188 4.72 4.27 7.75
N GLU A 189 5.72 4.11 8.63
CA GLU A 189 6.06 5.10 9.66
C GLU A 189 6.47 6.44 9.03
N ALA A 190 7.25 6.41 7.94
CA ALA A 190 7.62 7.60 7.20
C ALA A 190 6.41 8.33 6.61
N LEU A 191 5.43 7.58 6.07
CA LEU A 191 4.18 8.16 5.57
C LEU A 191 3.34 8.75 6.72
N ARG A 192 3.22 8.06 7.84
CA ARG A 192 2.52 8.59 9.04
C ARG A 192 3.14 9.89 9.51
N LEU A 193 4.45 9.92 9.66
CA LEU A 193 5.18 11.13 10.05
C LEU A 193 4.96 12.27 9.06
N PHE A 194 5.01 11.98 7.77
CA PHE A 194 4.76 12.97 6.72
C PHE A 194 3.36 13.57 6.84
N LEU A 195 2.33 12.73 6.97
CA LEU A 195 0.94 13.17 7.16
C LEU A 195 0.76 13.94 8.48
N ASP A 196 1.39 13.50 9.56
CA ASP A 196 1.37 14.19 10.84
C ASP A 196 1.97 15.60 10.74
N ILE A 197 3.13 15.74 10.08
CA ILE A 197 3.76 17.05 9.85
C ILE A 197 2.84 17.97 9.03
N LEU A 198 2.09 17.44 8.09
CA LEU A 198 1.19 18.24 7.25
C LEU A 198 -0.13 18.61 7.93
N THR A 199 -0.55 17.90 8.99
CA THR A 199 -1.91 18.05 9.54
C THR A 199 -1.96 18.51 10.99
N LYS A 200 -0.91 18.23 11.78
CA LYS A 200 -0.89 18.57 13.21
C LYS A 200 -0.25 19.93 13.48
N HIS A 201 -0.88 20.72 14.33
CA HIS A 201 -0.42 22.07 14.69
C HIS A 201 0.96 22.08 15.34
N GLU A 202 1.33 21.05 16.09
CA GLU A 202 2.65 20.95 16.74
C GLU A 202 3.82 21.03 15.74
N TYR A 203 3.58 20.70 14.47
CA TYR A 203 4.57 20.72 13.38
C TYR A 203 4.44 21.94 12.45
N GLU A 204 3.64 22.95 12.79
CA GLU A 204 3.43 24.12 11.91
C GLU A 204 4.72 24.92 11.62
N HIS A 205 5.68 24.83 12.51
CA HIS A 205 7.00 25.46 12.34
C HIS A 205 7.80 24.81 11.21
N ILE A 206 7.56 23.54 10.86
CA ILE A 206 8.25 22.82 9.78
C ILE A 206 7.73 23.33 8.44
N LYS A 207 8.65 23.82 7.59
CA LYS A 207 8.39 24.35 6.25
C LYS A 207 9.03 23.51 5.15
N THR A 208 10.03 22.71 5.49
CA THR A 208 10.74 21.84 4.55
C THR A 208 10.95 20.46 5.20
N ILE A 209 10.60 19.41 4.48
CA ILE A 209 10.90 18.03 4.85
C ILE A 209 11.90 17.48 3.85
N LYS A 210 13.01 16.95 4.34
CA LYS A 210 14.02 16.31 3.52
C LYS A 210 14.14 14.83 3.86
N PHE A 211 13.97 13.98 2.88
CA PHE A 211 14.06 12.53 3.04
C PHE A 211 15.43 11.99 2.65
N ASP A 212 16.00 11.16 3.52
CA ASP A 212 17.23 10.39 3.30
C ASP A 212 16.87 8.90 3.17
N TYR A 213 17.19 8.32 2.03
CA TYR A 213 16.87 6.94 1.66
C TYR A 213 18.08 6.00 1.75
N ASN A 214 19.21 6.44 2.29
CA ASN A 214 20.47 5.68 2.25
C ASN A 214 20.39 4.32 2.95
N SER A 215 19.46 4.14 3.88
CA SER A 215 19.22 2.84 4.51
C SER A 215 18.33 1.91 3.66
N VAL A 216 17.55 2.43 2.71
CA VAL A 216 16.71 1.61 1.83
C VAL A 216 17.62 0.80 0.91
N ARG A 217 17.35 -0.51 0.79
CA ARG A 217 18.13 -1.40 -0.08
C ARG A 217 17.99 -1.04 -1.54
N PRO A 218 19.08 -1.18 -2.33
CA PRO A 218 19.04 -0.85 -3.75
C PRO A 218 18.14 -1.79 -4.55
N ARG A 219 17.66 -1.29 -5.69
CA ARG A 219 16.88 -2.05 -6.65
C ARG A 219 17.59 -3.36 -7.03
N GLY A 220 16.83 -4.46 -7.05
CA GLY A 220 17.33 -5.79 -7.42
C GLY A 220 17.93 -6.58 -6.26
N GLU A 221 18.18 -6.00 -5.09
CA GLU A 221 18.58 -6.74 -3.90
C GLU A 221 17.46 -7.70 -3.47
N ARG A 222 17.84 -8.91 -3.04
CA ARG A 222 16.86 -9.95 -2.68
C ARG A 222 16.13 -9.64 -1.38
N LEU A 223 14.82 -9.83 -1.41
CA LEU A 223 13.98 -9.76 -0.22
C LEU A 223 14.06 -11.09 0.54
N LYS A 224 14.45 -11.04 1.82
CA LYS A 224 14.66 -12.24 2.65
C LYS A 224 13.34 -12.89 3.06
N THR A 225 12.34 -12.10 3.44
CA THR A 225 11.11 -12.58 4.09
C THR A 225 10.02 -12.95 3.07
N PHE A 226 9.72 -12.05 2.16
CA PHE A 226 8.61 -12.20 1.22
C PHE A 226 9.03 -12.79 -0.15
N GLY A 227 10.33 -12.94 -0.38
CA GLY A 227 10.86 -13.33 -1.70
C GLY A 227 10.78 -12.20 -2.73
N GLY A 228 11.37 -12.42 -3.90
CA GLY A 228 11.50 -11.39 -4.93
C GLY A 228 12.68 -10.46 -4.71
N THR A 229 12.65 -9.32 -5.37
CA THR A 229 13.70 -8.28 -5.34
C THR A 229 13.15 -6.94 -4.91
N ALA A 230 14.01 -6.13 -4.31
CA ALA A 230 13.68 -4.77 -3.88
C ALA A 230 13.42 -3.84 -5.08
N SER A 231 12.56 -2.86 -4.87
CA SER A 231 12.27 -1.79 -5.83
C SER A 231 13.34 -0.70 -5.86
N GLY A 232 14.11 -0.58 -4.79
CA GLY A 232 14.92 0.62 -4.55
C GLY A 232 14.11 1.73 -3.87
N PRO A 233 14.69 2.91 -3.66
CA PRO A 233 14.02 4.04 -3.03
C PRO A 233 13.11 4.84 -3.98
N GLU A 234 13.30 4.72 -5.30
CA GLU A 234 12.66 5.57 -6.30
C GLU A 234 11.12 5.59 -6.18
N PRO A 235 10.41 4.44 -6.03
CA PRO A 235 8.96 4.47 -5.91
C PRO A 235 8.47 5.21 -4.66
N LEU A 236 9.26 5.18 -3.58
CA LEU A 236 8.91 5.89 -2.35
C LEU A 236 9.16 7.41 -2.49
N MET A 237 10.22 7.80 -3.21
CA MET A 237 10.47 9.20 -3.58
C MET A 237 9.32 9.74 -4.43
N GLU A 238 8.94 9.00 -5.48
CA GLU A 238 7.83 9.34 -6.38
C GLU A 238 6.49 9.47 -5.61
N MET A 239 6.26 8.64 -4.61
CA MET A 239 5.06 8.70 -3.77
C MET A 239 5.00 10.01 -2.97
N PHE A 240 6.06 10.38 -2.26
CA PHE A 240 6.07 11.63 -1.48
C PHE A 240 6.01 12.87 -2.36
N GLU A 241 6.72 12.87 -3.50
CA GLU A 241 6.63 13.93 -4.49
C GLU A 241 5.23 14.02 -5.09
N GLY A 242 4.62 12.87 -5.38
CA GLY A 242 3.24 12.77 -5.87
C GLY A 242 2.23 13.35 -4.89
N PHE A 243 2.34 13.02 -3.60
CA PHE A 243 1.49 13.63 -2.55
C PHE A 243 1.62 15.16 -2.55
N HIS A 244 2.83 15.68 -2.64
CA HIS A 244 3.03 17.12 -2.73
C HIS A 244 2.37 17.71 -3.99
N LYS A 245 2.48 17.04 -5.14
CA LYS A 245 1.83 17.46 -6.40
C LYS A 245 0.30 17.43 -6.31
N VAL A 246 -0.28 16.43 -5.63
CA VAL A 246 -1.73 16.40 -5.35
C VAL A 246 -2.14 17.64 -4.56
N LEU A 247 -1.44 17.93 -3.47
CA LEU A 247 -1.76 19.04 -2.58
C LEU A 247 -1.54 20.44 -3.23
N THR A 248 -0.66 20.53 -4.21
CA THR A 248 -0.37 21.76 -4.95
C THR A 248 -1.08 21.87 -6.30
N ASN A 249 -2.03 20.96 -6.57
CA ASN A 249 -2.81 20.88 -7.82
C ASN A 249 -1.93 20.78 -9.08
N GLN A 250 -0.88 19.96 -9.03
CA GLN A 250 0.07 19.78 -10.14
C GLN A 250 -0.09 18.44 -10.87
N ILE A 251 -0.96 17.55 -10.39
CA ILE A 251 -1.22 16.26 -11.06
C ILE A 251 -2.14 16.45 -12.24
N ASP A 252 -3.24 17.17 -12.05
CA ASP A 252 -4.20 17.49 -13.09
C ASP A 252 -4.62 18.95 -12.97
N ALA A 253 -4.14 19.78 -13.91
CA ALA A 253 -4.43 21.20 -13.94
C ALA A 253 -5.91 21.53 -14.28
N SER A 254 -6.69 20.55 -14.76
CA SER A 254 -8.12 20.72 -15.04
C SER A 254 -8.99 20.60 -13.78
N LEU A 255 -8.45 19.99 -12.70
CA LEU A 255 -9.15 19.92 -11.42
C LEU A 255 -9.21 21.30 -10.74
N GLU A 256 -10.33 21.57 -10.08
CA GLU A 256 -10.41 22.73 -9.21
C GLU A 256 -9.34 22.63 -8.11
N PRO A 257 -8.63 23.72 -7.77
CA PRO A 257 -7.67 23.72 -6.68
C PRO A 257 -8.32 23.34 -5.36
N LEU A 258 -7.50 22.85 -4.40
CA LEU A 258 -7.98 22.56 -3.06
C LEU A 258 -8.60 23.80 -2.43
N GLN A 259 -9.72 23.62 -1.76
CA GLN A 259 -10.41 24.71 -1.07
C GLN A 259 -9.61 25.14 0.17
N ARG A 260 -9.28 26.43 0.25
CA ARG A 260 -8.56 26.99 1.38
C ARG A 260 -9.42 26.94 2.65
N ALA A 261 -8.90 26.37 3.72
CA ALA A 261 -9.53 26.35 5.03
C ALA A 261 -9.09 27.57 5.89
N HIS A 262 -7.84 27.57 6.35
CA HIS A 262 -7.25 28.66 7.13
C HIS A 262 -5.71 28.56 7.09
N GLY A 263 -5.01 29.67 7.32
CA GLY A 263 -3.57 29.68 7.63
C GLY A 263 -2.62 28.87 6.76
N GLY A 264 -2.98 28.57 5.50
CA GLY A 264 -2.17 27.70 4.63
C GLY A 264 -2.60 26.23 4.66
N TYR A 265 -3.68 25.93 5.37
CA TYR A 265 -4.35 24.64 5.35
C TYR A 265 -5.49 24.61 4.32
N TYR A 266 -5.72 23.44 3.75
CA TYR A 266 -6.68 23.20 2.69
C TYR A 266 -7.55 21.98 3.01
N ASN A 267 -8.81 22.01 2.54
CA ASN A 267 -9.71 20.88 2.58
C ASN A 267 -9.54 20.04 1.32
N VAL A 268 -9.48 18.73 1.51
CA VAL A 268 -9.43 17.77 0.39
C VAL A 268 -10.82 17.32 -0.02
N ARG A 269 -10.92 16.81 -1.23
CA ARG A 269 -12.09 16.11 -1.78
C ARG A 269 -11.74 14.63 -2.01
N PRO A 270 -12.74 13.75 -2.25
CA PRO A 270 -12.48 12.34 -2.50
C PRO A 270 -11.48 12.06 -3.62
N ILE A 271 -11.45 12.89 -4.68
CA ILE A 271 -10.51 12.77 -5.79
C ILE A 271 -9.05 12.82 -5.32
N HIS A 272 -8.71 13.71 -4.38
CA HIS A 272 -7.34 13.81 -3.85
C HIS A 272 -6.98 12.56 -3.03
N ILE A 273 -7.94 11.97 -2.32
CA ILE A 273 -7.75 10.71 -1.57
C ILE A 273 -7.57 9.54 -2.55
N LEU A 274 -8.32 9.51 -3.66
CA LEU A 274 -8.13 8.55 -4.73
C LEU A 274 -6.72 8.64 -5.32
N ASP A 275 -6.24 9.84 -5.63
CA ASP A 275 -4.91 10.05 -6.19
C ASP A 275 -3.80 9.62 -5.22
N MET A 276 -3.93 9.98 -3.93
CA MET A 276 -3.00 9.53 -2.89
C MET A 276 -3.00 8.00 -2.74
N GLY A 277 -4.17 7.35 -2.77
CA GLY A 277 -4.28 5.89 -2.77
C GLY A 277 -3.59 5.26 -3.97
N ASN A 278 -3.83 5.79 -5.18
CA ASN A 278 -3.16 5.32 -6.39
C ASN A 278 -1.62 5.46 -6.34
N LEU A 279 -1.11 6.55 -5.75
CA LEU A 279 0.33 6.74 -5.54
C LEU A 279 0.90 5.71 -4.57
N ILE A 280 0.18 5.40 -3.48
CA ILE A 280 0.52 4.32 -2.55
C ILE A 280 0.56 2.98 -3.29
N GLY A 281 -0.49 2.67 -4.05
CA GLY A 281 -0.58 1.44 -4.82
C GLY A 281 0.55 1.28 -5.83
N ASN A 282 0.88 2.34 -6.55
CA ASN A 282 1.98 2.35 -7.52
C ASN A 282 3.35 2.08 -6.84
N ASN A 283 3.57 2.63 -5.66
CA ASN A 283 4.76 2.35 -4.86
C ASN A 283 4.92 0.84 -4.57
N VAL A 284 3.83 0.15 -4.23
CA VAL A 284 3.86 -1.27 -3.87
C VAL A 284 4.07 -2.20 -5.09
N VAL A 285 3.59 -1.80 -6.26
CA VAL A 285 3.68 -2.63 -7.50
C VAL A 285 5.12 -2.87 -7.95
N VAL A 286 6.00 -1.90 -7.76
CA VAL A 286 7.33 -1.88 -8.41
C VAL A 286 8.29 -2.90 -7.81
N GLY A 287 8.18 -3.27 -6.54
CA GLY A 287 9.21 -4.03 -5.82
C GLY A 287 8.92 -5.48 -5.49
N GLY A 288 7.73 -5.99 -5.75
CA GLY A 288 7.31 -7.25 -5.13
C GLY A 288 6.87 -8.36 -6.08
N VAL A 289 6.84 -9.53 -5.49
CA VAL A 289 6.18 -10.74 -6.00
C VAL A 289 4.67 -10.50 -6.13
N ARG A 290 4.13 -9.54 -5.40
CA ARG A 290 2.72 -9.18 -5.38
C ARG A 290 2.50 -7.86 -6.08
N ARG A 291 1.49 -7.88 -6.91
CA ARG A 291 0.94 -6.70 -7.54
C ARG A 291 -0.12 -6.12 -6.61
N THR A 292 -0.15 -4.82 -6.49
CA THR A 292 -1.20 -4.09 -5.81
C THR A 292 -2.54 -4.37 -6.46
N ALA A 293 -3.56 -4.57 -5.66
CA ALA A 293 -4.95 -4.58 -6.09
C ALA A 293 -5.72 -3.63 -5.19
N GLU A 294 -6.32 -2.63 -5.79
CA GLU A 294 -7.09 -1.61 -5.10
C GLU A 294 -8.46 -1.46 -5.73
N ILE A 295 -9.45 -1.15 -4.91
CA ILE A 295 -10.75 -0.66 -5.33
C ILE A 295 -11.12 0.55 -4.48
N PHE A 296 -11.45 1.66 -5.14
CA PHE A 296 -11.96 2.85 -4.47
C PHE A 296 -13.49 2.86 -4.48
N LEU A 297 -14.07 3.16 -3.32
CA LEU A 297 -15.51 3.32 -3.15
C LEU A 297 -15.82 4.79 -2.88
N MET A 298 -16.65 5.36 -3.73
CA MET A 298 -17.00 6.79 -3.72
C MET A 298 -18.51 7.00 -3.50
N GLY A 299 -18.92 8.25 -3.37
CA GLY A 299 -20.35 8.62 -3.41
C GLY A 299 -20.90 8.51 -4.83
N SER A 300 -22.15 8.10 -4.97
CA SER A 300 -22.82 7.94 -6.27
C SER A 300 -22.99 9.25 -7.06
N GLU A 301 -22.93 10.39 -6.37
CA GLU A 301 -23.07 11.73 -6.96
C GLU A 301 -21.74 12.50 -7.00
N ASP A 302 -20.64 11.84 -6.68
CA ASP A 302 -19.29 12.39 -6.78
C ASP A 302 -18.76 12.24 -8.21
N TYR A 303 -19.28 13.05 -9.11
CA TYR A 303 -18.95 12.98 -10.54
C TYR A 303 -17.48 13.32 -10.82
N GLU A 304 -16.84 14.19 -10.03
CA GLU A 304 -15.42 14.50 -10.16
C GLU A 304 -14.56 13.22 -10.00
N THR A 305 -14.80 12.48 -8.96
CA THR A 305 -14.08 11.22 -8.70
C THR A 305 -14.50 10.10 -9.67
N LEU A 306 -15.79 10.04 -10.03
CA LEU A 306 -16.30 9.05 -10.98
C LEU A 306 -15.62 9.18 -12.35
N LEU A 307 -15.36 10.40 -12.79
CA LEU A 307 -14.78 10.68 -14.10
C LEU A 307 -13.25 10.63 -14.11
N ALA A 308 -12.59 10.53 -12.95
CA ALA A 308 -11.13 10.57 -12.85
C ALA A 308 -10.39 9.52 -13.69
N LYS A 309 -11.03 8.37 -13.93
CA LYS A 309 -10.48 7.27 -14.77
C LYS A 309 -11.41 6.90 -15.93
N TYR A 310 -12.30 7.80 -16.30
CA TYR A 310 -13.27 7.53 -17.32
C TYR A 310 -12.61 7.52 -18.71
N ALA A 311 -12.97 6.54 -19.52
CA ALA A 311 -12.49 6.40 -20.91
C ALA A 311 -10.95 6.30 -21.11
N ILE A 312 -10.20 5.93 -20.10
CA ILE A 312 -8.72 5.84 -20.19
C ILE A 312 -8.25 4.76 -21.19
N ASN A 313 -9.04 3.73 -21.45
CA ASN A 313 -8.64 2.56 -22.25
C ASN A 313 -9.19 2.48 -23.68
N GLY A 314 -9.89 3.48 -24.16
CA GLY A 314 -10.15 3.78 -25.57
C GLY A 314 -11.03 2.81 -26.38
N LEU A 315 -11.10 1.54 -26.12
CA LEU A 315 -11.92 0.59 -26.89
C LEU A 315 -13.19 0.23 -26.10
N TRP A 316 -14.33 0.68 -26.63
CA TRP A 316 -15.62 0.43 -25.99
C TRP A 316 -16.43 -0.60 -26.75
N THR A 317 -17.12 -1.48 -26.00
CA THR A 317 -18.18 -2.32 -26.56
C THR A 317 -19.45 -1.48 -26.77
N ASP A 318 -20.40 -1.98 -27.60
CA ASP A 318 -21.69 -1.32 -27.78
C ASP A 318 -22.42 -1.05 -26.46
N GLU A 319 -22.31 -1.97 -25.49
CA GLU A 319 -22.90 -1.79 -24.17
C GLU A 319 -22.25 -0.67 -23.38
N GLN A 320 -20.92 -0.55 -23.45
CA GLN A 320 -20.16 0.55 -22.80
C GLN A 320 -20.49 1.88 -23.45
N PHE A 321 -20.64 1.93 -24.78
CA PHE A 321 -21.05 3.14 -25.48
C PHE A 321 -22.45 3.60 -25.07
N GLN A 322 -23.41 2.69 -24.99
CA GLN A 322 -24.75 3.02 -24.50
C GLN A 322 -24.75 3.50 -23.05
N ALA A 323 -23.85 2.93 -22.22
CA ALA A 323 -23.67 3.38 -20.85
C ALA A 323 -23.07 4.79 -20.79
N HIS A 324 -22.13 5.12 -21.70
CA HIS A 324 -21.58 6.46 -21.87
C HIS A 324 -22.65 7.48 -22.22
N GLU A 325 -23.47 7.19 -23.22
CA GLU A 325 -24.57 8.06 -23.64
C GLU A 325 -25.57 8.34 -22.50
N ARG A 326 -25.94 7.30 -21.76
CA ARG A 326 -26.83 7.44 -20.59
C ARG A 326 -26.19 8.32 -19.51
N LEU A 327 -24.92 8.11 -19.21
CA LEU A 327 -24.19 8.89 -18.21
C LEU A 327 -24.04 10.35 -18.68
N GLY A 328 -23.73 10.60 -19.97
CA GLY A 328 -23.68 11.93 -20.54
C GLY A 328 -24.97 12.70 -20.34
N SER A 329 -26.12 12.06 -20.61
CA SER A 329 -27.44 12.67 -20.40
C SER A 329 -27.71 12.97 -18.90
N GLN A 330 -27.28 12.11 -17.99
CA GLN A 330 -27.41 12.34 -16.54
C GLN A 330 -26.54 13.50 -16.08
N LEU A 331 -25.30 13.59 -16.56
CA LEU A 331 -24.37 14.67 -16.25
C LEU A 331 -24.87 16.02 -16.77
N GLU A 332 -25.44 16.04 -17.99
CA GLU A 332 -26.04 17.23 -18.57
C GLU A 332 -27.24 17.72 -17.76
N ALA A 333 -28.10 16.82 -17.31
CA ALA A 333 -29.26 17.14 -16.49
C ALA A 333 -28.91 17.80 -15.15
N VAL A 334 -27.73 17.51 -14.60
CA VAL A 334 -27.21 18.10 -13.34
C VAL A 334 -26.18 19.21 -13.57
N GLY A 335 -25.91 19.59 -14.82
CA GLY A 335 -24.95 20.64 -15.18
C GLY A 335 -23.49 20.28 -14.87
N LYS A 336 -23.15 18.99 -14.91
CA LYS A 336 -21.81 18.45 -14.62
C LYS A 336 -21.16 17.75 -15.82
N LYS A 337 -21.76 17.83 -17.00
CA LYS A 337 -21.17 17.25 -18.23
C LYS A 337 -19.92 18.04 -18.61
N PRO A 338 -18.74 17.40 -18.67
CA PRO A 338 -17.50 18.08 -19.07
C PRO A 338 -17.51 18.49 -20.54
N ASP A 339 -16.84 19.57 -20.89
CA ASP A 339 -16.75 20.10 -22.27
C ASP A 339 -16.12 19.09 -23.25
N TRP A 340 -15.22 18.23 -22.76
CA TRP A 340 -14.56 17.21 -23.55
C TRP A 340 -15.43 15.97 -23.82
N TRP A 341 -16.59 15.84 -23.16
CA TRP A 341 -17.42 14.62 -23.23
C TRP A 341 -17.78 14.19 -24.63
N ASP A 342 -18.23 15.16 -25.46
CA ASP A 342 -18.67 14.91 -26.82
C ASP A 342 -17.49 14.76 -27.81
N THR A 343 -16.25 14.95 -27.35
CA THR A 343 -15.05 14.78 -28.18
C THR A 343 -14.44 13.39 -28.04
N LEU A 344 -14.96 12.55 -27.14
CA LEU A 344 -14.52 11.16 -27.03
C LEU A 344 -14.94 10.38 -28.27
N THR A 345 -13.96 9.81 -28.95
CA THR A 345 -14.19 8.95 -30.11
C THR A 345 -14.04 7.48 -29.70
N LEU A 346 -14.72 6.61 -30.42
CA LEU A 346 -14.68 5.14 -30.21
C LEU A 346 -13.50 4.46 -30.91
N GLU A 347 -12.53 5.23 -31.40
CA GLU A 347 -11.34 4.71 -32.09
C GLU A 347 -10.29 4.13 -31.15
#